data_5e959a615dc37f17660c302f0ecca393
#
_entry.id   5e959a615dc37f17660c302f0ecca393
#
_cell.length_a   1.000
_cell.length_b   1.000
_cell.length_c   1.000
_cell.angle_alpha   90.00
_cell.angle_beta   90.00
_cell.angle_gamma   90.00
#
_symmetry.space_group_name_H-M   'P 1'
#
loop_
_entity.id
_entity.type
_entity.pdbx_description
1 polymer ?
#
loop_
_entity_poly.entity_id
_entity_poly.type
_entity_poly.pdbx_seq_one_letter_code
_entity_poly.pdbx_strand_id
1 'polypeptide(L)'
;MNDSDPVRGGVVVGVDGSEASTDALRWAVRYARMAGTTVRVVTAWYFPASYGWAPTPLIAEVDLEADARLAQKQVLEEVVATEGPVTVQTEIVQGPPALMLLREAGDADLLVVGSRGHGAFAGMLLGSVSEHCVHHAACPVVVVHHDGRHR
;
A
#
# COMPACT_ATOMS: atom_id res chain seq x y z
N MET A 1 5.66 24.52 -17.62
CA MET A 1 5.57 23.39 -16.70
C MET A 1 4.35 23.61 -15.82
N ASN A 2 3.28 22.84 -16.03
CA ASN A 2 2.07 22.94 -15.20
C ASN A 2 2.29 22.10 -13.94
N ASP A 3 2.04 22.70 -12.77
CA ASP A 3 2.12 22.03 -11.46
C ASP A 3 1.09 20.88 -11.29
N SER A 4 0.35 20.55 -12.34
CA SER A 4 -0.69 19.53 -12.37
C SER A 4 -0.31 18.26 -13.16
N ASP A 5 0.90 18.18 -13.71
CA ASP A 5 1.36 16.93 -14.31
C ASP A 5 1.62 15.90 -13.18
N PRO A 6 1.02 14.69 -13.29
CA PRO A 6 1.30 13.66 -12.30
C PRO A 6 2.82 13.41 -12.27
N VAL A 7 3.39 13.49 -11.07
CA VAL A 7 4.82 13.22 -10.87
C VAL A 7 5.07 11.78 -11.34
N ARG A 8 5.72 11.66 -12.48
CA ARG A 8 6.13 10.36 -13.03
C ARG A 8 7.35 9.88 -12.28
N GLY A 9 7.46 8.57 -12.15
CA GLY A 9 8.53 7.96 -11.39
C GLY A 9 8.26 7.96 -9.89
N GLY A 10 9.31 7.92 -9.09
CA GLY A 10 9.23 7.84 -7.64
C GLY A 10 8.91 6.46 -7.10
N VAL A 11 8.62 6.40 -5.81
CA VAL A 11 8.33 5.16 -5.10
C VAL A 11 6.82 5.05 -4.88
N VAL A 12 6.23 3.93 -5.28
CA VAL A 12 4.85 3.56 -4.93
C VAL A 12 4.91 2.52 -3.82
N VAL A 13 4.13 2.71 -2.75
CA VAL A 13 4.04 1.76 -1.64
C VAL A 13 2.59 1.41 -1.35
N GLY A 14 2.32 0.10 -1.23
CA GLY A 14 1.01 -0.42 -0.85
C GLY A 14 0.84 -0.48 0.66
N VAL A 15 -0.25 0.07 1.17
CA VAL A 15 -0.59 0.11 2.59
C VAL A 15 -2.00 -0.44 2.80
N ASP A 16 -2.13 -1.45 3.66
CA ASP A 16 -3.41 -2.09 3.99
C ASP A 16 -3.72 -2.09 5.50
N GLY A 17 -2.93 -1.38 6.30
CA GLY A 17 -3.05 -1.35 7.75
C GLY A 17 -2.34 -2.48 8.49
N SER A 18 -1.76 -3.46 7.79
CA SER A 18 -0.96 -4.52 8.41
C SER A 18 0.39 -3.99 8.91
N GLU A 19 1.00 -4.69 9.85
CA GLU A 19 2.34 -4.36 10.37
C GLU A 19 3.40 -4.41 9.27
N ALA A 20 3.32 -5.39 8.36
CA ALA A 20 4.24 -5.48 7.24
C ALA A 20 4.11 -4.29 6.28
N SER A 21 2.90 -3.80 6.03
CA SER A 21 2.71 -2.62 5.18
C SER A 21 3.18 -1.34 5.87
N THR A 22 3.09 -1.26 7.19
CA THR A 22 3.67 -0.15 7.97
C THR A 22 5.20 -0.13 7.82
N ASP A 23 5.84 -1.28 7.94
CA ASP A 23 7.28 -1.41 7.73
C ASP A 23 7.68 -1.10 6.29
N ALA A 24 6.84 -1.49 5.31
CA ALA A 24 7.04 -1.15 3.91
C ALA A 24 7.02 0.37 3.69
N LEU A 25 6.06 1.08 4.29
CA LEU A 25 6.01 2.54 4.20
C LEU A 25 7.24 3.18 4.86
N ARG A 26 7.66 2.69 6.01
CA ARG A 26 8.86 3.18 6.70
C ARG A 26 10.11 3.01 5.82
N TRP A 27 10.25 1.85 5.22
CA TRP A 27 11.35 1.59 4.28
C TRP A 27 11.29 2.54 3.06
N ALA A 28 10.12 2.71 2.48
CA ALA A 28 9.92 3.57 1.31
C ALA A 28 10.28 5.04 1.61
N VAL A 29 9.89 5.54 2.77
CA VAL A 29 10.22 6.90 3.22
C VAL A 29 11.73 7.09 3.38
N ARG A 30 12.40 6.14 4.03
CA ARG A 30 13.87 6.18 4.19
C ARG A 30 14.58 6.14 2.86
N TYR A 31 14.16 5.26 1.97
CA TYR A 31 14.72 5.16 0.63
C TYR A 31 14.52 6.45 -0.16
N ALA A 32 13.32 7.01 -0.15
CA ALA A 32 13.00 8.22 -0.89
C ALA A 32 13.82 9.43 -0.41
N ARG A 33 14.06 9.55 0.90
CA ARG A 33 14.96 10.58 1.44
C ARG A 33 16.38 10.41 0.94
N MET A 34 16.89 9.21 0.94
CA MET A 34 18.23 8.90 0.47
C MET A 34 18.38 9.14 -1.04
N ALA A 35 17.38 8.75 -1.81
CA ALA A 35 17.39 8.85 -3.27
C ALA A 35 16.95 10.22 -3.80
N GLY A 36 16.39 11.07 -2.94
CA GLY A 36 15.88 12.39 -3.36
C GLY A 36 14.65 12.30 -4.25
N THR A 37 13.75 11.35 -3.98
CA THR A 37 12.54 11.09 -4.77
C THR A 37 11.27 11.18 -3.93
N THR A 38 10.13 11.01 -4.57
CA THR A 38 8.80 11.11 -3.96
C THR A 38 8.25 9.76 -3.56
N VAL A 39 7.33 9.76 -2.59
CA VAL A 39 6.57 8.57 -2.18
C VAL A 39 5.10 8.78 -2.46
N ARG A 40 4.49 7.82 -3.13
CA ARG A 40 3.04 7.74 -3.31
C ARG A 40 2.52 6.53 -2.56
N VAL A 41 1.65 6.79 -1.58
CA VAL A 41 1.04 5.77 -0.71
C VAL A 41 -0.30 5.39 -1.29
N VAL A 42 -0.47 4.11 -1.60
CA VAL A 42 -1.69 3.59 -2.24
C VAL A 42 -2.37 2.59 -1.30
N THR A 43 -3.64 2.82 -1.03
CA THR A 43 -4.51 1.88 -0.32
C THR A 43 -5.69 1.53 -1.21
N ALA A 44 -5.88 0.26 -1.47
CA ALA A 44 -6.98 -0.25 -2.29
C ALA A 44 -8.11 -0.78 -1.40
N TRP A 45 -9.33 -0.61 -1.88
CA TRP A 45 -10.53 -1.19 -1.27
C TRP A 45 -11.44 -1.75 -2.35
N TYR A 46 -12.16 -2.81 -2.03
CA TYR A 46 -13.14 -3.39 -2.95
C TYR A 46 -14.13 -4.25 -2.17
N PHE A 47 -15.29 -4.47 -2.77
CA PHE A 47 -16.25 -5.42 -2.22
C PHE A 47 -15.83 -6.84 -2.64
N PRO A 48 -15.50 -7.73 -1.68
CA PRO A 48 -15.25 -9.14 -2.01
C PRO A 48 -16.47 -9.76 -2.69
N ALA A 49 -16.25 -10.73 -3.59
CA ALA A 49 -17.32 -11.42 -4.29
C ALA A 49 -18.35 -12.07 -3.34
N SER A 50 -17.92 -12.45 -2.13
CA SER A 50 -18.77 -12.98 -1.08
C SER A 50 -19.87 -12.02 -0.60
N TYR A 51 -19.69 -10.70 -0.77
CA TYR A 51 -20.71 -9.71 -0.42
C TYR A 51 -21.82 -9.59 -1.48
N GLY A 52 -21.63 -10.09 -2.70
CA GLY A 52 -22.62 -10.02 -3.77
C GLY A 52 -23.93 -10.76 -3.48
N TRP A 53 -23.93 -11.72 -2.54
CA TRP A 53 -25.11 -12.46 -2.10
C TRP A 53 -25.68 -11.94 -0.78
N ALA A 54 -25.01 -11.00 -0.10
CA ALA A 54 -25.44 -10.45 1.18
C ALA A 54 -26.69 -9.56 1.02
N PRO A 55 -27.61 -9.56 2.01
CA PRO A 55 -28.74 -8.63 1.99
C PRO A 55 -28.28 -7.17 1.90
N THR A 56 -28.98 -6.38 1.09
CA THR A 56 -28.68 -4.97 0.84
C THR A 56 -28.43 -4.12 2.10
N PRO A 57 -29.16 -4.31 3.23
CA PRO A 57 -28.90 -3.52 4.45
C PRO A 57 -27.50 -3.75 5.04
N LEU A 58 -26.93 -4.92 4.89
CA LEU A 58 -25.61 -5.25 5.41
C LEU A 58 -24.50 -4.54 4.61
N ILE A 59 -24.70 -4.40 3.30
CA ILE A 59 -23.78 -3.69 2.41
C ILE A 59 -23.84 -2.17 2.65
N ALA A 60 -25.04 -1.64 2.91
CA ALA A 60 -25.24 -0.21 3.14
C ALA A 60 -24.60 0.30 4.45
N GLU A 61 -24.36 -0.58 5.43
CA GLU A 61 -23.73 -0.24 6.70
C GLU A 61 -22.20 -0.31 6.66
N VAL A 62 -21.62 -0.87 5.60
CA VAL A 62 -20.18 -1.07 5.47
C VAL A 62 -19.61 -0.02 4.51
N ASP A 63 -18.84 0.93 5.04
CA ASP A 63 -18.10 1.90 4.25
C ASP A 63 -16.61 1.49 4.16
N LEU A 64 -16.31 0.64 3.19
CA LEU A 64 -14.97 0.12 2.97
C LEU A 64 -13.98 1.21 2.53
N GLU A 65 -14.45 2.22 1.83
CA GLU A 65 -13.60 3.36 1.46
C GLU A 65 -13.19 4.16 2.70
N ALA A 66 -14.11 4.45 3.61
CA ALA A 66 -13.81 5.15 4.85
C ALA A 66 -12.84 4.34 5.73
N ASP A 67 -13.03 3.02 5.79
CA ASP A 67 -12.13 2.13 6.52
C ASP A 67 -10.71 2.15 5.92
N ALA A 68 -10.60 2.13 4.60
CA ALA A 68 -9.32 2.22 3.91
C ALA A 68 -8.62 3.56 4.17
N ARG A 69 -9.36 4.65 4.14
CA ARG A 69 -8.87 5.99 4.45
C ARG A 69 -8.35 6.09 5.87
N LEU A 70 -9.09 5.54 6.82
CA LEU A 70 -8.68 5.53 8.22
C LEU A 70 -7.43 4.70 8.45
N ALA A 71 -7.36 3.51 7.86
CA ALA A 71 -6.20 2.64 7.95
C ALA A 71 -4.95 3.32 7.39
N GLN A 72 -5.05 3.96 6.22
CA GLN A 72 -3.94 4.69 5.61
C GLN A 72 -3.47 5.85 6.51
N LYS A 73 -4.42 6.62 7.03
CA LYS A 73 -4.12 7.74 7.93
C LYS A 73 -3.37 7.29 9.18
N GLN A 74 -3.82 6.20 9.81
CA GLN A 74 -3.19 5.66 11.02
C GLN A 74 -1.76 5.20 10.76
N VAL A 75 -1.51 4.53 9.64
CA VAL A 75 -0.17 4.08 9.25
C VAL A 75 0.75 5.29 8.99
N LEU A 76 0.25 6.30 8.29
CA LEU A 76 1.01 7.53 8.04
C LEU A 76 1.37 8.25 9.34
N GLU A 77 0.43 8.39 10.27
CA GLU A 77 0.68 9.02 11.57
C GLU A 77 1.76 8.26 12.37
N GLU A 78 1.70 6.94 12.36
CA GLU A 78 2.69 6.09 13.04
C GLU A 78 4.09 6.28 12.43
N VAL A 79 4.19 6.26 11.11
CA VAL A 79 5.48 6.42 10.42
C VAL A 79 6.05 7.84 10.60
N VAL A 80 5.23 8.86 10.53
CA VAL A 80 5.66 10.25 10.78
C VAL A 80 6.15 10.42 12.22
N ALA A 81 5.51 9.77 13.19
CA ALA A 81 5.92 9.84 14.58
C ALA A 81 7.32 9.25 14.82
N THR A 82 7.74 8.26 14.02
CA THR A 82 9.05 7.60 14.16
C THR A 82 10.10 8.13 13.20
N GLU A 83 9.73 8.47 11.97
CA GLU A 83 10.67 8.90 10.92
C GLU A 83 10.77 10.43 10.76
N GLY A 84 9.85 11.16 11.39
CA GLY A 84 9.74 12.61 11.24
C GLY A 84 8.91 13.03 10.04
N PRO A 85 8.77 14.35 9.81
CA PRO A 85 7.95 14.90 8.73
C PRO A 85 8.39 14.39 7.36
N VAL A 86 7.42 14.03 6.51
CA VAL A 86 7.65 13.55 5.16
C VAL A 86 6.56 14.06 4.24
N THR A 87 6.93 14.43 3.03
CA THR A 87 5.97 14.80 1.99
C THR A 87 5.64 13.56 1.16
N VAL A 88 4.39 13.14 1.22
CA VAL A 88 3.88 11.99 0.47
C VAL A 88 2.63 12.38 -0.29
N GLN A 89 2.38 11.70 -1.42
CA GLN A 89 1.09 11.70 -2.09
C GLN A 89 0.32 10.49 -1.61
N THR A 90 -0.98 10.64 -1.39
CA THR A 90 -1.85 9.56 -0.91
C THR A 90 -2.96 9.29 -1.90
N GLU A 91 -3.21 8.02 -2.17
CA GLU A 91 -4.27 7.56 -3.07
C GLU A 91 -5.11 6.50 -2.38
N ILE A 92 -6.42 6.64 -2.50
CA ILE A 92 -7.39 5.62 -2.12
C ILE A 92 -8.07 5.18 -3.40
N VAL A 93 -7.93 3.90 -3.76
CA VAL A 93 -8.39 3.38 -5.04
C VAL A 93 -9.34 2.20 -4.85
N GLN A 94 -10.36 2.12 -5.70
CA GLN A 94 -11.30 1.00 -5.68
C GLN A 94 -10.85 -0.08 -6.65
N GLY A 95 -10.65 -1.28 -6.14
CA GLY A 95 -10.32 -2.45 -6.94
C GLY A 95 -9.47 -3.46 -6.17
N PRO A 96 -9.21 -4.63 -6.77
CA PRO A 96 -8.34 -5.64 -6.16
C PRO A 96 -6.93 -5.07 -5.88
N PRO A 97 -6.39 -5.24 -4.66
CA PRO A 97 -5.15 -4.57 -4.27
C PRO A 97 -3.97 -4.81 -5.22
N ALA A 98 -3.72 -6.05 -5.61
CA ALA A 98 -2.60 -6.36 -6.49
C ALA A 98 -2.71 -5.67 -7.85
N LEU A 99 -3.90 -5.69 -8.46
CA LEU A 99 -4.13 -5.04 -9.75
C LEU A 99 -3.99 -3.52 -9.66
N MET A 100 -4.51 -2.94 -8.56
CA MET A 100 -4.43 -1.49 -8.37
C MET A 100 -3.00 -1.03 -8.12
N LEU A 101 -2.23 -1.77 -7.34
CA LEU A 101 -0.81 -1.47 -7.14
C LEU A 101 -0.01 -1.56 -8.43
N LEU A 102 -0.25 -2.58 -9.23
CA LEU A 102 0.40 -2.73 -10.54
C LEU A 102 0.07 -1.57 -11.48
N ARG A 103 -1.18 -1.12 -11.49
CA ARG A 103 -1.60 0.03 -12.28
C ARG A 103 -0.93 1.32 -11.81
N GLU A 104 -0.96 1.57 -10.51
CA GLU A 104 -0.36 2.78 -9.93
C GLU A 104 1.17 2.80 -10.07
N ALA A 105 1.80 1.63 -10.12
CA ALA A 105 3.25 1.49 -10.26
C ALA A 105 3.72 1.43 -11.73
N GLY A 106 2.82 1.58 -12.70
CA GLY A 106 3.15 1.41 -14.11
C GLY A 106 4.26 2.33 -14.64
N ASP A 107 4.40 3.51 -14.05
CA ASP A 107 5.44 4.50 -14.37
C ASP A 107 6.36 4.82 -13.19
N ALA A 108 6.30 4.03 -12.12
CA ALA A 108 7.13 4.21 -10.94
C ALA A 108 8.57 3.70 -11.17
N ASP A 109 9.50 4.24 -10.41
CA ASP A 109 10.87 3.74 -10.35
C ASP A 109 10.98 2.49 -9.48
N LEU A 110 10.07 2.35 -8.52
CA LEU A 110 10.09 1.28 -7.52
C LEU A 110 8.70 1.06 -6.93
N LEU A 111 8.32 -0.21 -6.76
CA LEU A 111 7.13 -0.61 -6.00
C LEU A 111 7.58 -1.29 -4.71
N VAL A 112 7.04 -0.85 -3.58
CA VAL A 112 7.34 -1.41 -2.25
C VAL A 112 6.07 -2.02 -1.67
N VAL A 113 6.16 -3.25 -1.21
CA VAL A 113 5.05 -3.96 -0.57
C VAL A 113 5.54 -4.71 0.67
N GLY A 114 4.65 -4.89 1.65
CA GLY A 114 4.90 -5.82 2.74
C GLY A 114 4.88 -7.27 2.23
N SER A 115 5.65 -8.14 2.85
CA SER A 115 5.73 -9.55 2.45
C SER A 115 4.40 -10.28 2.62
N ARG A 116 3.58 -9.87 3.62
CA ARG A 116 2.26 -10.42 3.92
C ARG A 116 1.34 -9.30 4.37
N GLY A 117 0.08 -9.37 3.95
CA GLY A 117 -0.97 -8.46 4.39
C GLY A 117 -1.94 -9.14 5.35
N HIS A 118 -3.14 -8.57 5.46
CA HIS A 118 -4.24 -9.18 6.22
C HIS A 118 -4.64 -10.52 5.61
N GLY A 119 -4.92 -11.53 6.46
CA GLY A 119 -5.38 -12.86 6.04
C GLY A 119 -4.27 -13.79 5.54
N ALA A 120 -3.01 -13.41 5.67
CA ALA A 120 -1.90 -14.29 5.33
C ALA A 120 -1.78 -15.44 6.35
N PHE A 121 -1.48 -16.64 5.87
CA PHE A 121 -1.31 -17.82 6.73
C PHE A 121 0.09 -17.85 7.33
N ALA A 122 0.19 -18.37 8.56
CA ALA A 122 1.48 -18.68 9.18
C ALA A 122 2.26 -19.67 8.29
N GLY A 123 3.54 -19.37 8.05
CA GLY A 123 4.40 -20.19 7.20
C GLY A 123 4.42 -19.80 5.72
N MET A 124 3.55 -18.90 5.27
CA MET A 124 3.67 -18.31 3.93
C MET A 124 4.87 -17.38 3.86
N LEU A 125 5.70 -17.55 2.85
CA LEU A 125 6.83 -16.66 2.60
C LEU A 125 6.37 -15.30 2.08
N LEU A 126 5.46 -15.30 1.10
CA LEU A 126 4.83 -14.11 0.53
C LEU A 126 3.31 -14.23 0.58
N GLY A 127 2.63 -13.11 0.79
CA GLY A 127 1.19 -13.02 0.64
C GLY A 127 0.76 -12.96 -0.83
N SER A 128 -0.54 -13.06 -1.08
CA SER A 128 -1.09 -13.06 -2.45
C SER A 128 -0.79 -11.75 -3.20
N VAL A 129 -0.88 -10.61 -2.53
CA VAL A 129 -0.61 -9.29 -3.14
C VAL A 129 0.86 -9.15 -3.50
N SER A 130 1.76 -9.44 -2.55
CA SER A 130 3.21 -9.32 -2.78
C SER A 130 3.70 -10.30 -3.86
N GLU A 131 3.22 -11.53 -3.85
CA GLU A 131 3.56 -12.53 -4.88
C GLU A 131 3.10 -12.06 -6.27
N HIS A 132 1.88 -11.58 -6.40
CA HIS A 132 1.34 -11.10 -7.67
C HIS A 132 2.12 -9.88 -8.19
N CYS A 133 2.47 -8.95 -7.31
CA CYS A 133 3.28 -7.79 -7.67
C CYS A 133 4.68 -8.20 -8.14
N VAL A 134 5.34 -9.13 -7.46
CA VAL A 134 6.66 -9.63 -7.85
C VAL A 134 6.63 -10.24 -9.25
N HIS A 135 5.59 -10.98 -9.58
CA HIS A 135 5.47 -11.64 -10.88
C HIS A 135 5.11 -10.70 -12.04
N HIS A 136 4.38 -9.61 -11.78
CA HIS A 136 3.76 -8.83 -12.85
C HIS A 136 4.16 -7.35 -12.90
N ALA A 137 4.92 -6.83 -11.95
CA ALA A 137 5.29 -5.42 -11.95
C ALA A 137 6.19 -5.07 -13.14
N ALA A 138 5.97 -3.86 -13.69
CA ALA A 138 6.81 -3.30 -14.75
C ALA A 138 8.09 -2.63 -14.23
N CYS A 139 8.20 -2.44 -12.91
CA CYS A 139 9.35 -1.85 -12.23
C CYS A 139 9.93 -2.81 -11.19
N PRO A 140 11.11 -2.53 -10.63
CA PRO A 140 11.64 -3.29 -9.50
C PRO A 140 10.66 -3.29 -8.32
N VAL A 141 10.59 -4.42 -7.61
CA VAL A 141 9.72 -4.60 -6.45
C VAL A 141 10.59 -4.90 -5.23
N VAL A 142 10.41 -4.12 -4.18
CA VAL A 142 10.99 -4.39 -2.87
C VAL A 142 9.91 -4.99 -1.98
N VAL A 143 10.20 -6.15 -1.42
CA VAL A 143 9.33 -6.84 -0.47
C VAL A 143 9.91 -6.69 0.92
N VAL A 144 9.15 -6.05 1.81
CA VAL A 144 9.60 -5.77 3.18
C VAL A 144 8.98 -6.79 4.13
N HIS A 145 9.84 -7.52 4.84
CA HIS A 145 9.41 -8.49 5.83
C HIS A 145 9.22 -7.83 7.20
N HIS A 146 8.12 -8.17 7.86
CA HIS A 146 7.91 -7.81 9.25
C HIS A 146 8.48 -8.92 10.13
N ASP A 147 9.57 -8.64 10.85
CA ASP A 147 10.26 -9.64 11.67
C ASP A 147 9.97 -9.52 13.18
N GLY A 148 9.17 -8.56 13.58
CA GLY A 148 8.80 -8.35 14.97
C GLY A 148 9.94 -7.87 15.89
N ARG A 149 11.12 -7.59 15.34
CA ARG A 149 12.30 -7.21 16.14
C ARG A 149 12.41 -5.72 16.43
N HIS A 150 11.58 -4.92 15.80
CA HIS A 150 11.56 -3.46 16.00
C HIS A 150 10.36 -3.08 16.87
N ARG A 151 10.42 -3.42 18.13
CA ARG A 151 9.53 -2.90 19.15
C ARG A 151 10.25 -1.86 20.01
#